data_06095e602fd11d81abf0e53a6ba791a2
#
_entry.id   06095e602fd11d81abf0e53a6ba791a2
#
_cell.length_a   1.000
_cell.length_b   1.000
_cell.length_c   1.000
_cell.angle_alpha   90.00
_cell.angle_beta   90.00
_cell.angle_gamma   90.00
#
_symmetry.space_group_name_H-M   'P 1'
#
loop_
_entity.id
_entity.type
_entity.pdbx_description
1 polymer ?
#
loop_
_entity_poly.entity_id
_entity_poly.type
_entity_poly.pdbx_seq_one_letter_code
_entity_poly.pdbx_strand_id
1 'polypeptide(L)'
;MRAKGSITVFLSLALILIIALAGSLLESARVTVAREIVLDDSYLAMQNILAEYQRELWRDYHILFVDASGLQGEEGAVKLGNTYLSKMLKIGKGDYIGAEADFTEIGFKENLTENNCYYFAKQAAAYMRYGAVGSFGKKMLNKANILKNAETGTDGLKKALKVKVEAEKKLIELERQKKKLEEKKDKINNEKEKIKSEFNVKSFSNSRIQGIEAEIKKNTASDIKKIMPMEKTEAENKYKKCQENLDTVTGDGTAGGLLGLFLPSGKKISKLKIKGTTWNMVETVKKEDLNLADTGLLILYAKEHFNNFLSESKNSEKREALRYGLEYLIVGKESDEANLGSIANRIFGIRTIAWYAYFLTREDKVAEAEAIAAAVAGALSMPAAIEIIKLGIIMGWSIDEAKKEVTNLLQGGEIPLLPGKAEGVKLKYESFLDSFILLVVKTLPKRMVELIEQNMKVRYYDGFRADSLFAGITAEVRVRVIPRIFRMVMLDGIINKQSNPWESFTDISQSLCSE
;
A
#
# COMPACT_ATOMS: atom_id res chain seq x y z
N MET A 1 -14.03 -98.80 -2.31
CA MET A 1 -13.76 -97.70 -3.27
C MET A 1 -14.50 -96.40 -2.98
N ARG A 2 -14.91 -96.12 -1.74
CA ARG A 2 -15.65 -94.88 -1.39
C ARG A 2 -14.78 -93.69 -0.92
N ALA A 3 -13.51 -93.91 -0.60
CA ALA A 3 -12.64 -92.87 -0.05
C ALA A 3 -11.98 -91.91 -1.09
N LYS A 4 -11.82 -92.37 -2.34
CA LYS A 4 -11.15 -91.59 -3.40
C LYS A 4 -12.04 -90.45 -3.94
N GLY A 5 -13.32 -90.51 -3.87
CA GLY A 5 -14.23 -89.44 -4.31
C GLY A 5 -14.40 -88.30 -3.34
N SER A 6 -14.20 -88.56 -2.03
CA SER A 6 -14.28 -87.56 -0.96
C SER A 6 -13.07 -86.61 -0.99
N ILE A 7 -11.90 -87.11 -1.31
CA ILE A 7 -10.64 -86.29 -1.34
C ILE A 7 -10.68 -85.37 -2.57
N THR A 8 -11.16 -85.78 -3.72
CA THR A 8 -11.27 -84.93 -4.90
C THR A 8 -12.32 -83.85 -4.74
N VAL A 9 -13.43 -84.08 -4.06
CA VAL A 9 -14.44 -83.07 -3.73
C VAL A 9 -13.86 -82.07 -2.72
N PHE A 10 -13.15 -82.55 -1.70
CA PHE A 10 -12.49 -81.67 -0.75
C PHE A 10 -11.42 -80.77 -1.41
N LEU A 11 -10.57 -81.38 -2.27
CA LEU A 11 -9.53 -80.65 -2.99
C LEU A 11 -10.10 -79.62 -3.95
N SER A 12 -11.20 -79.93 -4.64
CA SER A 12 -11.87 -78.98 -5.53
C SER A 12 -12.53 -77.83 -4.77
N LEU A 13 -13.15 -78.07 -3.61
CA LEU A 13 -13.69 -77.03 -2.75
C LEU A 13 -12.56 -76.14 -2.15
N ALA A 14 -11.47 -76.75 -1.69
CA ALA A 14 -10.31 -76.04 -1.21
C ALA A 14 -9.68 -75.14 -2.30
N LEU A 15 -9.56 -75.66 -3.55
CA LEU A 15 -9.06 -74.87 -4.68
C LEU A 15 -9.97 -73.69 -5.03
N ILE A 16 -11.30 -73.89 -5.04
CA ILE A 16 -12.25 -72.82 -5.27
C ILE A 16 -12.12 -71.72 -4.17
N LEU A 17 -11.98 -72.08 -2.91
CA LEU A 17 -11.77 -71.14 -1.83
C LEU A 17 -10.46 -70.38 -1.97
N ILE A 18 -9.36 -71.04 -2.36
CA ILE A 18 -8.06 -70.37 -2.60
C ILE A 18 -8.18 -69.39 -3.78
N ILE A 19 -8.81 -69.80 -4.87
CA ILE A 19 -9.04 -68.91 -6.05
C ILE A 19 -9.92 -67.72 -5.67
N ALA A 20 -11.01 -67.95 -4.90
CA ALA A 20 -11.85 -66.85 -4.42
C ALA A 20 -11.11 -65.89 -3.48
N LEU A 21 -10.29 -66.40 -2.59
CA LEU A 21 -9.44 -65.57 -1.70
C LEU A 21 -8.41 -64.76 -2.50
N ALA A 22 -7.70 -65.41 -3.41
CA ALA A 22 -6.72 -64.77 -4.30
C ALA A 22 -7.36 -63.71 -5.17
N GLY A 23 -8.55 -64.00 -5.75
CA GLY A 23 -9.31 -63.05 -6.53
C GLY A 23 -9.77 -61.83 -5.71
N SER A 24 -10.21 -62.05 -4.46
CA SER A 24 -10.61 -61.00 -3.55
C SER A 24 -9.43 -60.08 -3.18
N LEU A 25 -8.26 -60.66 -2.90
CA LEU A 25 -7.04 -59.90 -2.60
C LEU A 25 -6.57 -59.08 -3.80
N LEU A 26 -6.58 -59.66 -5.00
CA LEU A 26 -6.23 -58.96 -6.24
C LEU A 26 -7.20 -57.85 -6.55
N GLU A 27 -8.52 -58.04 -6.35
CA GLU A 27 -9.52 -57.00 -6.55
C GLU A 27 -9.35 -55.86 -5.54
N SER A 28 -9.12 -56.18 -4.26
CA SER A 28 -8.83 -55.16 -3.23
C SER A 28 -7.58 -54.34 -3.56
N ALA A 29 -6.50 -55.00 -3.98
CA ALA A 29 -5.28 -54.31 -4.40
C ALA A 29 -5.54 -53.42 -5.63
N ARG A 30 -6.30 -53.91 -6.62
CA ARG A 30 -6.70 -53.15 -7.82
C ARG A 30 -7.52 -51.89 -7.46
N VAL A 31 -8.50 -52.06 -6.58
CA VAL A 31 -9.33 -50.91 -6.11
C VAL A 31 -8.50 -49.86 -5.43
N THR A 32 -7.57 -50.29 -4.58
CA THR A 32 -6.66 -49.35 -3.90
C THR A 32 -5.78 -48.59 -4.90
N VAL A 33 -5.15 -49.29 -5.84
CA VAL A 33 -4.32 -48.66 -6.90
C VAL A 33 -5.19 -47.75 -7.79
N ALA A 34 -6.41 -48.15 -8.12
CA ALA A 34 -7.31 -47.32 -8.92
C ALA A 34 -7.66 -46.00 -8.22
N ARG A 35 -7.87 -46.05 -6.90
CA ARG A 35 -8.12 -44.83 -6.10
C ARG A 35 -6.91 -43.88 -6.08
N GLU A 36 -5.72 -44.40 -5.86
CA GLU A 36 -4.50 -43.60 -5.89
C GLU A 36 -4.28 -42.93 -7.25
N ILE A 37 -4.48 -43.68 -8.34
CA ILE A 37 -4.37 -43.13 -9.69
C ILE A 37 -5.39 -41.99 -9.92
N VAL A 38 -6.64 -42.19 -9.49
CA VAL A 38 -7.65 -41.13 -9.63
C VAL A 38 -7.32 -39.91 -8.78
N LEU A 39 -6.78 -40.12 -7.57
CA LEU A 39 -6.29 -39.01 -6.73
C LEU A 39 -5.22 -38.19 -7.43
N ASP A 40 -4.18 -38.86 -7.96
CA ASP A 40 -3.10 -38.20 -8.69
C ASP A 40 -3.62 -37.46 -9.94
N ASP A 41 -4.50 -38.11 -10.72
CA ASP A 41 -5.08 -37.50 -11.91
C ASP A 41 -6.01 -36.33 -11.57
N SER A 42 -6.74 -36.41 -10.44
CA SER A 42 -7.57 -35.30 -9.94
C SER A 42 -6.69 -34.12 -9.54
N TYR A 43 -5.59 -34.38 -8.83
CA TYR A 43 -4.61 -33.36 -8.46
C TYR A 43 -4.02 -32.67 -9.69
N LEU A 44 -3.61 -33.44 -10.71
CA LEU A 44 -3.13 -32.90 -11.97
C LEU A 44 -4.20 -32.10 -12.72
N ALA A 45 -5.45 -32.55 -12.68
CA ALA A 45 -6.58 -31.82 -13.31
C ALA A 45 -6.81 -30.46 -12.59
N MET A 46 -6.72 -30.43 -11.25
CA MET A 46 -6.78 -29.19 -10.47
C MET A 46 -5.61 -28.26 -10.81
N GLN A 47 -4.39 -28.76 -10.94
CA GLN A 47 -3.23 -27.96 -11.37
C GLN A 47 -3.46 -27.37 -12.76
N ASN A 48 -4.09 -28.10 -13.70
CA ASN A 48 -4.42 -27.56 -15.02
C ASN A 48 -5.46 -26.46 -14.96
N ILE A 49 -6.44 -26.52 -14.02
CA ILE A 49 -7.38 -25.40 -13.81
C ILE A 49 -6.62 -24.18 -13.31
N LEU A 50 -5.70 -24.33 -12.35
CA LEU A 50 -4.87 -23.21 -11.87
C LEU A 50 -3.89 -22.68 -12.93
N ALA A 51 -3.51 -23.50 -13.92
CA ALA A 51 -2.69 -23.07 -15.06
C ALA A 51 -3.46 -22.16 -16.06
N GLU A 52 -4.79 -22.08 -15.95
CA GLU A 52 -5.62 -21.09 -16.68
C GLU A 52 -5.62 -19.72 -15.99
N TYR A 53 -4.46 -19.34 -15.46
CA TYR A 53 -4.27 -18.05 -14.78
C TYR A 53 -4.40 -16.87 -15.75
N GLN A 54 -4.69 -15.70 -15.22
CA GLN A 54 -4.83 -14.45 -15.98
C GLN A 54 -3.47 -14.00 -16.53
N ARG A 55 -3.24 -14.23 -17.83
CA ARG A 55 -1.93 -14.03 -18.50
C ARG A 55 -1.47 -12.58 -18.50
N GLU A 56 -2.39 -11.64 -18.65
CA GLU A 56 -2.12 -10.20 -18.62
C GLU A 56 -1.63 -9.76 -17.25
N LEU A 57 -2.21 -10.31 -16.19
CA LEU A 57 -1.82 -10.03 -14.82
C LEU A 57 -0.40 -10.55 -14.53
N TRP A 58 -0.10 -11.77 -14.99
CA TRP A 58 1.25 -12.32 -14.90
C TRP A 58 2.27 -11.49 -15.69
N ARG A 59 1.93 -11.13 -16.93
CA ARG A 59 2.84 -10.37 -17.80
C ARG A 59 3.22 -8.99 -17.24
N ASP A 60 2.26 -8.29 -16.60
CA ASP A 60 2.48 -6.93 -16.14
C ASP A 60 2.91 -6.85 -14.68
N TYR A 61 2.49 -7.81 -13.84
CA TYR A 61 2.65 -7.76 -12.39
C TYR A 61 3.27 -9.02 -11.77
N HIS A 62 3.51 -10.07 -12.56
CA HIS A 62 4.15 -11.31 -12.13
C HIS A 62 3.43 -11.99 -10.94
N ILE A 63 2.12 -11.94 -10.93
CA ILE A 63 1.25 -12.61 -9.95
C ILE A 63 0.31 -13.58 -10.64
N LEU A 64 0.08 -14.73 -9.99
CA LEU A 64 -0.67 -15.86 -10.52
C LEU A 64 -2.01 -15.98 -9.83
N PHE A 65 -3.08 -15.62 -10.54
CA PHE A 65 -4.45 -15.79 -10.08
C PHE A 65 -5.33 -16.27 -11.25
N VAL A 66 -6.29 -17.11 -10.93
CA VAL A 66 -7.29 -17.60 -11.89
C VAL A 66 -8.52 -16.72 -11.81
N ASP A 67 -9.06 -16.32 -12.95
CA ASP A 67 -10.30 -15.56 -13.03
C ASP A 67 -11.51 -16.50 -13.05
N ALA A 68 -12.21 -16.60 -11.93
CA ALA A 68 -13.43 -17.42 -11.83
C ALA A 68 -14.53 -16.93 -12.78
N SER A 69 -14.60 -15.65 -13.09
CA SER A 69 -15.59 -15.11 -14.05
C SER A 69 -15.29 -15.58 -15.47
N GLY A 70 -14.02 -15.68 -15.85
CA GLY A 70 -13.56 -16.23 -17.12
C GLY A 70 -13.86 -17.73 -17.26
N LEU A 71 -13.85 -18.46 -16.14
CA LEU A 71 -14.23 -19.87 -16.09
C LEU A 71 -15.76 -20.10 -16.00
N GLN A 72 -16.58 -19.07 -16.00
CA GLN A 72 -18.03 -19.14 -15.78
C GLN A 72 -18.42 -19.63 -14.37
N GLY A 73 -17.62 -19.31 -13.37
CA GLY A 73 -17.83 -19.67 -11.98
C GLY A 73 -17.48 -21.12 -11.66
N GLU A 74 -18.02 -21.63 -10.55
CA GLU A 74 -17.77 -22.99 -10.05
C GLU A 74 -18.25 -24.06 -11.01
N GLU A 75 -19.42 -23.87 -11.62
CA GLU A 75 -19.98 -24.84 -12.62
C GLU A 75 -19.07 -24.97 -13.83
N GLY A 76 -18.54 -23.86 -14.34
CA GLY A 76 -17.62 -23.89 -15.46
C GLY A 76 -16.29 -24.53 -15.10
N ALA A 77 -15.78 -24.30 -13.88
CA ALA A 77 -14.60 -24.95 -13.36
C ALA A 77 -14.77 -26.47 -13.23
N VAL A 78 -15.91 -26.93 -12.74
CA VAL A 78 -16.27 -28.38 -12.70
C VAL A 78 -16.27 -28.99 -14.11
N LYS A 79 -16.89 -28.33 -15.10
CA LYS A 79 -16.92 -28.80 -16.48
C LYS A 79 -15.51 -28.88 -17.08
N LEU A 80 -14.68 -27.89 -16.84
CA LEU A 80 -13.29 -27.87 -17.30
C LEU A 80 -12.46 -28.96 -16.60
N GLY A 81 -12.60 -29.10 -15.29
CA GLY A 81 -11.93 -30.12 -14.48
C GLY A 81 -12.28 -31.53 -14.97
N ASN A 82 -13.56 -31.81 -15.22
CA ASN A 82 -14.01 -33.08 -15.77
C ASN A 82 -13.46 -33.35 -17.18
N THR A 83 -13.27 -32.29 -17.97
CA THR A 83 -12.63 -32.41 -19.29
C THR A 83 -11.16 -32.84 -19.15
N TYR A 84 -10.41 -32.26 -18.22
CA TYR A 84 -9.03 -32.62 -17.95
C TYR A 84 -8.94 -34.02 -17.34
N LEU A 85 -9.73 -34.32 -16.30
CA LEU A 85 -9.71 -35.58 -15.60
C LEU A 85 -10.06 -36.76 -16.56
N SER A 86 -11.08 -36.60 -17.40
CA SER A 86 -11.46 -37.63 -18.39
C SER A 86 -10.37 -37.90 -19.43
N LYS A 87 -9.59 -36.89 -19.83
CA LYS A 87 -8.43 -37.05 -20.71
C LYS A 87 -7.29 -37.81 -20.02
N MET A 88 -6.99 -37.48 -18.76
CA MET A 88 -5.91 -38.11 -17.98
C MET A 88 -6.21 -39.56 -17.70
N LEU A 89 -7.44 -39.90 -17.30
CA LEU A 89 -7.87 -41.29 -17.08
C LEU A 89 -7.82 -42.16 -18.34
N LYS A 90 -7.93 -41.57 -19.55
CA LYS A 90 -7.80 -42.30 -20.83
C LYS A 90 -6.37 -42.52 -21.27
N ILE A 91 -5.42 -41.67 -20.87
CA ILE A 91 -4.03 -41.74 -21.33
C ILE A 91 -3.28 -42.86 -20.61
N GLY A 92 -2.88 -43.91 -21.34
CA GLY A 92 -1.90 -44.93 -20.92
C GLY A 92 -2.38 -45.97 -19.91
N LYS A 93 -3.62 -45.94 -19.47
CA LYS A 93 -4.09 -46.75 -18.34
C LYS A 93 -4.89 -48.01 -18.74
N GLY A 94 -5.08 -48.25 -20.02
CA GLY A 94 -5.74 -49.44 -20.52
C GLY A 94 -7.01 -49.85 -19.74
N ASP A 95 -7.72 -50.81 -20.26
CA ASP A 95 -8.94 -51.29 -19.61
C ASP A 95 -8.79 -51.91 -18.21
N TYR A 96 -7.56 -52.04 -17.69
CA TYR A 96 -7.28 -52.74 -16.43
C TYR A 96 -7.73 -52.00 -15.15
N ILE A 97 -7.73 -50.64 -15.13
CA ILE A 97 -8.04 -49.90 -13.92
C ILE A 97 -9.55 -49.91 -13.66
N GLY A 98 -10.37 -49.76 -14.68
CA GLY A 98 -11.84 -49.76 -14.56
C GLY A 98 -12.37 -48.74 -13.57
N ALA A 99 -11.75 -47.57 -13.52
CA ALA A 99 -12.19 -46.47 -12.69
C ALA A 99 -12.78 -45.36 -13.57
N GLU A 100 -13.87 -44.80 -13.11
CA GLU A 100 -14.49 -43.57 -13.62
C GLU A 100 -14.46 -42.56 -12.50
N ALA A 101 -14.19 -41.30 -12.82
CA ALA A 101 -14.21 -40.24 -11.83
C ALA A 101 -14.68 -38.92 -12.43
N ASP A 102 -15.42 -38.18 -11.63
CA ASP A 102 -15.94 -36.87 -11.98
C ASP A 102 -15.83 -35.93 -10.80
N PHE A 103 -15.47 -34.68 -11.07
CA PHE A 103 -15.61 -33.61 -10.09
C PHE A 103 -17.09 -33.32 -9.87
N THR A 104 -17.52 -33.36 -8.63
CA THR A 104 -18.89 -33.02 -8.22
C THR A 104 -19.00 -31.57 -7.80
N GLU A 105 -17.95 -31.03 -7.22
CA GLU A 105 -17.87 -29.64 -6.75
C GLU A 105 -16.45 -29.11 -6.88
N ILE A 106 -16.30 -27.87 -7.32
CA ILE A 106 -15.03 -27.12 -7.28
C ILE A 106 -15.33 -25.76 -6.64
N GLY A 107 -14.72 -25.49 -5.49
CA GLY A 107 -14.81 -24.21 -4.80
C GLY A 107 -13.53 -23.41 -4.95
N PHE A 108 -13.65 -22.09 -5.10
CA PHE A 108 -12.50 -21.18 -5.15
C PHE A 108 -12.06 -20.74 -3.75
N LYS A 109 -10.76 -20.68 -3.52
CA LYS A 109 -10.12 -20.30 -2.26
C LYS A 109 -9.08 -19.23 -2.49
N GLU A 110 -8.68 -18.53 -1.41
CA GLU A 110 -7.60 -17.56 -1.45
C GLU A 110 -7.87 -16.42 -2.44
N ASN A 111 -9.01 -15.72 -2.21
CA ASN A 111 -9.38 -14.58 -3.04
C ASN A 111 -8.33 -13.47 -2.93
N LEU A 112 -8.03 -12.82 -4.06
CA LEU A 112 -7.05 -11.73 -4.14
C LEU A 112 -7.38 -10.57 -3.20
N THR A 113 -8.68 -10.28 -2.96
CA THR A 113 -9.14 -9.19 -2.10
C THR A 113 -9.28 -9.56 -0.62
N GLU A 114 -9.05 -10.82 -0.27
CA GLU A 114 -9.24 -11.36 1.06
C GLU A 114 -8.18 -10.87 2.05
N ASN A 115 -8.55 -10.65 3.32
CA ASN A 115 -7.63 -10.28 4.41
C ASN A 115 -6.69 -9.12 4.05
N ASN A 116 -7.24 -8.01 3.55
CA ASN A 116 -6.45 -6.87 3.09
C ASN A 116 -5.47 -7.22 1.96
N CYS A 117 -5.91 -8.08 1.02
CA CYS A 117 -5.13 -8.56 -0.13
C CYS A 117 -3.86 -9.33 0.30
N TYR A 118 -3.99 -10.16 1.35
CA TYR A 118 -2.88 -10.92 1.92
C TYR A 118 -2.21 -11.87 0.90
N TYR A 119 -3.00 -12.64 0.15
CA TYR A 119 -2.48 -13.59 -0.84
C TYR A 119 -1.74 -12.89 -1.98
N PHE A 120 -2.26 -11.74 -2.44
CA PHE A 120 -1.54 -10.88 -3.37
C PHE A 120 -0.18 -10.44 -2.81
N ALA A 121 -0.17 -9.94 -1.57
CA ALA A 121 1.04 -9.43 -0.95
C ALA A 121 2.09 -10.53 -0.73
N LYS A 122 1.64 -11.76 -0.41
CA LYS A 122 2.51 -12.94 -0.28
C LYS A 122 3.15 -13.32 -1.61
N GLN A 123 2.37 -13.40 -2.70
CA GLN A 123 2.89 -13.69 -4.04
C GLN A 123 3.84 -12.59 -4.54
N ALA A 124 3.49 -11.31 -4.34
CA ALA A 124 4.35 -10.19 -4.70
C ALA A 124 5.70 -10.24 -3.94
N ALA A 125 5.68 -10.56 -2.64
CA ALA A 125 6.89 -10.75 -1.85
C ALA A 125 7.69 -11.98 -2.31
N ALA A 126 7.03 -13.10 -2.62
CA ALA A 126 7.68 -14.30 -3.15
C ALA A 126 8.35 -14.02 -4.50
N TYR A 127 7.66 -13.34 -5.43
CA TYR A 127 8.24 -12.91 -6.71
C TYR A 127 9.53 -12.10 -6.49
N MET A 128 9.50 -11.10 -5.60
CA MET A 128 10.69 -10.30 -5.30
C MET A 128 11.82 -11.12 -4.67
N ARG A 129 11.50 -12.16 -3.90
CA ARG A 129 12.49 -13.07 -3.29
C ARG A 129 13.18 -13.93 -4.33
N TYR A 130 12.46 -14.48 -5.30
CA TYR A 130 12.97 -15.32 -6.36
C TYR A 130 13.56 -14.54 -7.54
N GLY A 131 12.98 -13.41 -7.89
CA GLY A 131 13.49 -12.50 -8.93
C GLY A 131 14.87 -11.91 -8.62
N ALA A 132 15.26 -11.89 -7.34
CA ALA A 132 16.59 -11.45 -6.90
C ALA A 132 17.74 -12.39 -7.35
N VAL A 133 17.47 -13.57 -7.86
CA VAL A 133 18.50 -14.55 -8.27
C VAL A 133 18.97 -14.31 -9.72
N GLY A 134 18.24 -13.55 -10.54
CA GLY A 134 18.64 -13.16 -11.90
C GLY A 134 19.60 -11.96 -11.93
N SER A 135 19.76 -11.33 -13.08
CA SER A 135 20.64 -10.14 -13.31
C SER A 135 20.35 -8.94 -12.38
N PHE A 136 19.20 -8.92 -11.71
CA PHE A 136 18.80 -8.01 -10.66
C PHE A 136 19.47 -8.31 -9.30
N GLY A 137 19.85 -9.56 -9.05
CA GLY A 137 20.41 -10.01 -7.76
C GLY A 137 21.67 -9.27 -7.34
N LYS A 138 22.54 -8.91 -8.29
CA LYS A 138 23.78 -8.14 -7.97
C LYS A 138 23.48 -6.68 -7.58
N LYS A 139 22.46 -6.05 -8.19
CA LYS A 139 22.06 -4.69 -7.82
C LYS A 139 21.24 -4.67 -6.50
N MET A 140 20.49 -5.73 -6.21
CA MET A 140 19.71 -5.85 -4.99
C MET A 140 20.53 -6.36 -3.80
N LEU A 141 21.51 -7.23 -4.00
CA LEU A 141 22.43 -7.58 -2.91
C LEU A 141 23.17 -6.35 -2.36
N ASN A 142 23.51 -5.39 -3.24
CA ASN A 142 24.04 -4.11 -2.81
C ASN A 142 22.98 -3.24 -2.09
N LYS A 143 21.71 -3.32 -2.46
CA LYS A 143 20.61 -2.63 -1.76
C LYS A 143 20.13 -3.40 -0.51
N ALA A 144 20.18 -4.73 -0.49
CA ALA A 144 19.93 -5.54 0.71
C ALA A 144 21.06 -5.39 1.75
N ASN A 145 22.30 -5.13 1.30
CA ASN A 145 23.36 -4.68 2.19
C ASN A 145 23.12 -3.25 2.72
N ILE A 146 22.43 -2.40 1.96
CA ILE A 146 21.92 -1.11 2.43
C ILE A 146 20.77 -1.31 3.43
N LEU A 147 19.90 -2.31 3.27
CA LEU A 147 18.87 -2.70 4.23
C LEU A 147 19.47 -3.39 5.48
N LYS A 148 20.52 -4.16 5.34
CA LYS A 148 21.29 -4.73 6.46
C LYS A 148 22.11 -3.67 7.20
N ASN A 149 22.61 -2.67 6.47
CA ASN A 149 23.15 -1.45 7.03
C ASN A 149 22.06 -0.50 7.53
N ALA A 150 20.79 -0.64 7.10
CA ALA A 150 19.64 0.06 7.66
C ALA A 150 19.12 -0.62 8.93
N GLU A 151 19.42 -1.89 9.20
CA GLU A 151 19.27 -2.46 10.56
C GLU A 151 20.24 -1.83 11.56
N THR A 152 21.47 -1.52 11.16
CA THR A 152 22.34 -0.59 11.91
C THR A 152 21.91 0.86 11.77
N GLY A 153 21.16 1.22 10.73
CA GLY A 153 20.51 2.53 10.50
C GLY A 153 19.14 2.69 11.17
N THR A 154 18.56 1.63 11.80
CA THR A 154 17.33 1.76 12.59
C THR A 154 17.48 2.73 13.75
N ASP A 155 18.67 2.94 14.25
CA ASP A 155 18.95 4.03 15.20
C ASP A 155 18.88 5.42 14.55
N GLY A 156 19.25 5.56 13.30
CA GLY A 156 19.05 6.78 12.50
C GLY A 156 17.57 7.01 12.17
N LEU A 157 16.85 5.93 11.80
CA LEU A 157 15.42 5.98 11.51
C LEU A 157 14.58 6.17 12.78
N LYS A 158 14.95 5.54 13.89
CA LYS A 158 14.38 5.79 15.23
C LYS A 158 14.66 7.21 15.71
N LYS A 159 15.85 7.76 15.44
CA LYS A 159 16.16 9.16 15.69
C LYS A 159 15.37 10.09 14.78
N ALA A 160 15.23 9.80 13.49
CA ALA A 160 14.41 10.58 12.56
C ALA A 160 12.91 10.48 12.90
N LEU A 161 12.41 9.32 13.30
CA LEU A 161 11.04 9.14 13.83
C LEU A 161 10.82 9.85 15.15
N LYS A 162 11.80 9.85 16.07
CA LYS A 162 11.73 10.66 17.30
C LYS A 162 11.71 12.15 16.99
N VAL A 163 12.56 12.61 16.06
CA VAL A 163 12.56 14.01 15.58
C VAL A 163 11.22 14.35 14.92
N LYS A 164 10.63 13.42 14.16
CA LYS A 164 9.28 13.60 13.56
C LYS A 164 8.20 13.72 14.64
N VAL A 165 8.19 12.80 15.63
CA VAL A 165 7.22 12.82 16.73
C VAL A 165 7.39 14.07 17.61
N GLU A 166 8.62 14.52 17.83
CA GLU A 166 8.88 15.77 18.52
C GLU A 166 8.49 17.00 17.68
N ALA A 167 8.71 16.96 16.36
CA ALA A 167 8.26 18.00 15.44
C ALA A 167 6.73 18.06 15.36
N GLU A 168 6.04 16.91 15.29
CA GLU A 168 4.57 16.84 15.33
C GLU A 168 4.01 17.34 16.68
N LYS A 169 4.65 16.99 17.80
CA LYS A 169 4.27 17.53 19.12
C LYS A 169 4.47 19.04 19.21
N LYS A 170 5.59 19.56 18.66
CA LYS A 170 5.84 21.00 18.60
C LYS A 170 4.86 21.72 17.66
N LEU A 171 4.46 21.08 16.56
CA LEU A 171 3.44 21.62 15.65
C LEU A 171 2.09 21.77 16.38
N ILE A 172 1.66 20.72 17.06
CA ILE A 172 0.41 20.71 17.87
C ILE A 172 0.49 21.77 18.97
N GLU A 173 1.66 21.91 19.61
CA GLU A 173 1.87 22.93 20.65
C GLU A 173 1.83 24.35 20.06
N LEU A 174 2.44 24.57 18.88
CA LEU A 174 2.40 25.86 18.16
C LEU A 174 0.99 26.18 17.65
N GLU A 175 0.25 25.21 17.14
CA GLU A 175 -1.17 25.39 16.77
C GLU A 175 -2.01 25.74 18.00
N ARG A 176 -1.75 25.10 19.13
CA ARG A 176 -2.44 25.39 20.40
C ARG A 176 -2.09 26.79 20.92
N GLN A 177 -0.83 27.20 20.77
CA GLN A 177 -0.38 28.55 21.13
C GLN A 177 -0.96 29.60 20.17
N LYS A 178 -1.01 29.31 18.86
CA LYS A 178 -1.66 30.16 17.85
C LYS A 178 -3.14 30.36 18.19
N LYS A 179 -3.87 29.29 18.50
CA LYS A 179 -5.27 29.36 18.89
C LYS A 179 -5.50 30.17 20.16
N LYS A 180 -4.63 30.01 21.18
CA LYS A 180 -4.67 30.82 22.41
C LYS A 180 -4.36 32.29 22.15
N LEU A 181 -3.51 32.60 21.17
CA LEU A 181 -3.19 33.97 20.76
C LEU A 181 -4.35 34.59 19.98
N GLU A 182 -5.01 33.85 19.10
CA GLU A 182 -6.24 34.28 18.41
C GLU A 182 -7.35 34.56 19.41
N GLU A 183 -7.59 33.67 20.39
CA GLU A 183 -8.58 33.88 21.46
C GLU A 183 -8.24 35.11 22.33
N LYS A 184 -6.95 35.38 22.59
CA LYS A 184 -6.51 36.61 23.30
C LYS A 184 -6.70 37.86 22.45
N LYS A 185 -6.42 37.78 21.14
CA LYS A 185 -6.62 38.88 20.20
C LYS A 185 -8.11 39.25 20.10
N ASP A 186 -8.99 38.25 20.05
CA ASP A 186 -10.42 38.47 20.02
C ASP A 186 -10.96 39.07 21.34
N LYS A 187 -10.44 38.63 22.48
CA LYS A 187 -10.75 39.25 23.79
C LYS A 187 -10.29 40.71 23.86
N ILE A 188 -9.07 41.00 23.40
CA ILE A 188 -8.55 42.37 23.35
C ILE A 188 -9.37 43.23 22.37
N ASN A 189 -9.77 42.71 21.25
CA ASN A 189 -10.63 43.43 20.30
C ASN A 189 -12.02 43.68 20.91
N ASN A 190 -12.60 42.71 21.59
CA ASN A 190 -13.91 42.88 22.26
C ASN A 190 -13.82 43.85 23.44
N GLU A 191 -12.75 43.85 24.20
CA GLU A 191 -12.51 44.84 25.24
C GLU A 191 -12.30 46.26 24.62
N LYS A 192 -11.58 46.33 23.50
CA LYS A 192 -11.37 47.60 22.77
C LYS A 192 -12.66 48.17 22.22
N GLU A 193 -13.58 47.30 21.75
CA GLU A 193 -14.93 47.69 21.30
C GLU A 193 -15.81 48.11 22.48
N LYS A 194 -15.74 47.43 23.63
CA LYS A 194 -16.42 47.82 24.87
C LYS A 194 -15.94 49.16 25.37
N ILE A 195 -14.64 49.36 25.41
CA ILE A 195 -14.03 50.63 25.80
C ILE A 195 -14.43 51.77 24.84
N LYS A 196 -14.50 51.49 23.54
CA LYS A 196 -15.03 52.46 22.55
C LYS A 196 -16.50 52.80 22.78
N SER A 197 -17.32 51.82 23.16
CA SER A 197 -18.75 52.03 23.42
C SER A 197 -19.02 52.73 24.77
N GLU A 198 -18.18 52.53 25.78
CA GLU A 198 -18.26 53.19 27.09
C GLU A 198 -17.67 54.62 27.08
N PHE A 199 -16.74 54.91 26.14
CA PHE A 199 -16.07 56.23 26.06
C PHE A 199 -16.76 57.20 25.06
N ASN A 200 -18.04 57.06 24.80
CA ASN A 200 -18.80 58.07 24.04
C ASN A 200 -19.30 59.20 24.95
N VAL A 201 -18.40 59.70 25.79
CA VAL A 201 -18.62 60.94 26.58
C VAL A 201 -17.61 61.98 26.16
N LYS A 202 -18.17 63.07 25.71
CA LYS A 202 -17.49 64.30 25.30
C LYS A 202 -16.45 64.77 26.33
N SER A 203 -15.28 65.16 25.79
CA SER A 203 -14.29 66.02 26.39
C SER A 203 -13.58 65.53 27.66
N PHE A 204 -12.47 64.80 27.47
CA PHE A 204 -11.32 64.90 28.39
C PHE A 204 -10.07 65.35 27.64
N SER A 205 -9.40 66.33 28.21
CA SER A 205 -8.31 67.09 27.59
C SER A 205 -7.21 66.22 27.00
N ASN A 206 -6.90 66.43 25.72
CA ASN A 206 -5.82 65.83 24.92
C ASN A 206 -4.38 65.95 25.52
N SER A 207 -4.19 66.78 26.54
CA SER A 207 -2.85 67.04 27.10
C SER A 207 -2.26 65.93 27.92
N ARG A 208 -3.05 65.08 28.59
CA ARG A 208 -2.57 64.00 29.43
C ARG A 208 -2.23 62.73 28.62
N ILE A 209 -2.99 62.50 27.53
CA ILE A 209 -2.72 61.38 26.61
C ILE A 209 -1.49 61.66 25.78
N GLN A 210 -1.27 62.89 25.32
CA GLN A 210 -0.04 63.31 24.63
C GLN A 210 1.22 63.20 25.54
N GLY A 211 1.08 63.44 26.85
CA GLY A 211 2.17 63.26 27.81
C GLY A 211 2.58 61.79 27.96
N ILE A 212 1.63 60.87 28.06
CA ILE A 212 1.87 59.45 28.17
C ILE A 212 2.40 58.85 26.86
N GLU A 213 1.88 59.29 25.71
CA GLU A 213 2.42 58.87 24.39
C GLU A 213 3.84 59.40 24.16
N ALA A 214 4.20 60.60 24.65
CA ALA A 214 5.55 61.15 24.55
C ALA A 214 6.53 60.39 25.48
N GLU A 215 6.09 59.96 26.65
CA GLU A 215 6.89 59.20 27.61
C GLU A 215 7.12 57.75 27.15
N ILE A 216 6.09 57.11 26.57
CA ILE A 216 6.21 55.79 25.92
C ILE A 216 7.14 55.87 24.71
N LYS A 217 7.02 56.89 23.84
CA LYS A 217 7.93 57.12 22.71
C LYS A 217 9.37 57.36 23.15
N LYS A 218 9.59 58.05 24.25
CA LYS A 218 10.94 58.37 24.76
C LYS A 218 11.65 57.16 25.33
N ASN A 219 10.95 56.32 26.08
CA ASN A 219 11.51 55.09 26.65
C ASN A 219 11.72 54.00 25.57
N THR A 220 10.81 53.84 24.62
CA THR A 220 10.96 52.91 23.50
C THR A 220 12.07 53.33 22.53
N ALA A 221 12.27 54.65 22.31
CA ALA A 221 13.32 55.14 21.42
C ALA A 221 14.74 54.97 21.99
N SER A 222 14.91 54.90 23.34
CA SER A 222 16.23 54.70 23.97
C SER A 222 16.69 53.23 23.89
N ASP A 223 15.76 52.29 23.94
CA ASP A 223 16.08 50.85 23.87
C ASP A 223 16.26 50.36 22.42
N ILE A 224 15.53 50.95 21.46
CA ILE A 224 15.66 50.68 20.03
C ILE A 224 16.99 51.18 19.43
N LYS A 225 17.60 52.24 19.97
CA LYS A 225 18.92 52.77 19.53
C LYS A 225 20.09 51.85 19.82
N LYS A 226 19.94 50.82 20.67
CA LYS A 226 20.98 49.81 20.96
C LYS A 226 20.97 48.62 20.04
N ILE A 227 19.90 48.41 19.25
CA ILE A 227 19.75 47.35 18.24
C ILE A 227 20.17 47.96 16.90
N MET A 228 20.99 47.27 16.11
CA MET A 228 21.56 47.70 14.82
C MET A 228 20.61 48.59 14.00
N PRO A 229 21.10 49.74 13.43
CA PRO A 229 20.27 50.65 12.70
C PRO A 229 19.91 50.02 11.32
N MET A 230 18.79 49.36 11.26
CA MET A 230 18.18 48.96 9.99
C MET A 230 17.28 50.10 9.53
N GLU A 231 17.42 50.52 8.25
CA GLU A 231 16.50 51.54 7.71
C GLU A 231 15.06 51.06 7.81
N LYS A 232 14.16 51.89 8.30
CA LYS A 232 12.75 51.60 8.54
C LYS A 232 12.08 51.00 7.30
N THR A 233 12.38 51.52 6.11
CA THR A 233 11.87 51.08 4.83
C THR A 233 12.34 49.65 4.48
N GLU A 234 13.56 49.27 4.83
CA GLU A 234 14.11 47.94 4.60
C GLU A 234 13.45 46.92 5.53
N ALA A 235 13.23 47.26 6.80
CA ALA A 235 12.55 46.41 7.76
C ALA A 235 11.09 46.15 7.36
N GLU A 236 10.37 47.18 6.90
CA GLU A 236 9.01 47.09 6.44
C GLU A 236 8.90 46.18 5.18
N ASN A 237 9.83 46.30 4.23
CA ASN A 237 9.89 45.47 3.03
C ASN A 237 10.17 43.99 3.36
N LYS A 238 11.14 43.73 4.27
CA LYS A 238 11.44 42.37 4.74
C LYS A 238 10.23 41.73 5.44
N TYR A 239 9.55 42.49 6.29
CA TYR A 239 8.34 42.05 6.99
C TYR A 239 7.19 41.75 6.02
N LYS A 240 6.95 42.66 5.07
CA LYS A 240 5.92 42.47 4.03
C LYS A 240 6.14 41.17 3.25
N LYS A 241 7.38 40.91 2.82
CA LYS A 241 7.74 39.64 2.16
C LYS A 241 7.48 38.42 3.05
N CYS A 242 7.72 38.50 4.35
CA CYS A 242 7.41 37.41 5.29
C CYS A 242 5.90 37.20 5.42
N GLN A 243 5.10 38.29 5.43
CA GLN A 243 3.64 38.19 5.44
C GLN A 243 3.10 37.59 4.15
N GLU A 244 3.60 38.00 2.99
CA GLU A 244 3.22 37.40 1.69
C GLU A 244 3.48 35.88 1.67
N ASN A 245 4.61 35.41 2.24
CA ASN A 245 4.91 33.99 2.37
C ASN A 245 3.93 33.28 3.32
N LEU A 246 3.57 33.89 4.45
CA LEU A 246 2.57 33.36 5.38
C LEU A 246 1.17 33.29 4.76
N ASP A 247 0.74 34.34 4.07
CA ASP A 247 -0.56 34.40 3.41
C ASP A 247 -0.69 33.37 2.28
N THR A 248 0.42 33.09 1.60
CA THR A 248 0.48 32.05 0.55
C THR A 248 0.18 30.66 1.11
N VAL A 249 0.55 30.38 2.36
CA VAL A 249 0.35 29.08 3.01
C VAL A 249 -0.99 28.99 3.72
N THR A 250 -1.52 30.14 4.20
CA THR A 250 -2.78 30.21 4.95
C THR A 250 -4.00 30.49 4.07
N GLY A 251 -3.79 30.89 2.80
CA GLY A 251 -4.86 31.14 1.83
C GLY A 251 -5.64 29.86 1.51
N ASP A 252 -6.95 30.00 1.30
CA ASP A 252 -7.90 28.91 1.04
C ASP A 252 -7.43 28.00 -0.09
N GLY A 253 -7.10 26.75 0.26
CA GLY A 253 -6.60 25.74 -0.66
C GLY A 253 -7.64 25.32 -1.67
N THR A 254 -7.47 25.72 -2.92
CA THR A 254 -8.06 25.03 -4.06
C THR A 254 -7.63 23.56 -4.09
N ALA A 255 -8.37 22.68 -4.76
CA ALA A 255 -8.13 21.23 -4.79
C ALA A 255 -6.69 20.79 -5.14
N GLY A 256 -5.89 21.65 -5.78
CA GLY A 256 -4.46 21.46 -6.06
C GLY A 256 -3.52 21.92 -4.95
N GLY A 257 -4.03 22.57 -3.89
CA GLY A 257 -3.24 23.05 -2.76
C GLY A 257 -2.09 23.97 -3.18
N LEU A 258 -0.99 23.92 -2.42
CA LEU A 258 0.24 24.69 -2.68
C LEU A 258 1.07 24.16 -3.87
N LEU A 259 0.63 23.10 -4.55
CA LEU A 259 1.40 22.42 -5.60
C LEU A 259 1.85 23.39 -6.71
N GLY A 260 0.98 24.31 -7.11
CA GLY A 260 1.30 25.34 -8.12
C GLY A 260 2.48 26.24 -7.76
N LEU A 261 2.79 26.38 -6.45
CA LEU A 261 3.94 27.17 -5.96
C LEU A 261 5.29 26.46 -6.08
N PHE A 262 5.27 25.13 -6.17
CA PHE A 262 6.48 24.30 -6.18
C PHE A 262 6.87 23.84 -7.58
N LEU A 263 5.92 23.90 -8.53
CA LEU A 263 6.19 23.40 -9.86
C LEU A 263 6.98 24.41 -10.69
N PRO A 264 7.98 23.91 -11.44
CA PRO A 264 8.68 24.74 -12.41
C PRO A 264 7.73 25.21 -13.50
N SER A 265 7.90 26.45 -13.95
CA SER A 265 7.13 27.01 -15.05
C SER A 265 7.24 26.10 -16.29
N GLY A 266 6.08 25.61 -16.78
CA GLY A 266 6.01 24.78 -17.98
C GLY A 266 5.96 23.26 -17.76
N LYS A 267 6.15 22.74 -16.55
CA LYS A 267 5.98 21.30 -16.29
C LYS A 267 4.49 20.94 -16.18
N LYS A 268 4.00 20.13 -17.13
CA LYS A 268 2.62 19.66 -17.14
C LYS A 268 2.46 18.53 -16.11
N ILE A 269 1.41 18.62 -15.30
CA ILE A 269 1.00 17.57 -14.37
C ILE A 269 -0.01 16.67 -15.05
N SER A 270 0.02 15.38 -14.74
CA SER A 270 -1.02 14.45 -15.13
C SER A 270 -2.33 14.80 -14.42
N LYS A 271 -3.42 14.82 -15.20
CA LYS A 271 -4.79 15.03 -14.70
C LYS A 271 -5.60 13.75 -14.68
N LEU A 272 -4.93 12.59 -14.77
CA LEU A 272 -5.59 11.30 -14.74
C LEU A 272 -6.28 11.09 -13.39
N LYS A 273 -7.43 10.44 -13.46
CA LYS A 273 -8.26 10.11 -12.30
C LYS A 273 -8.75 8.68 -12.40
N ILE A 274 -8.76 7.99 -11.27
CA ILE A 274 -9.36 6.67 -11.13
C ILE A 274 -10.76 6.79 -10.52
N LYS A 275 -11.60 5.81 -10.83
CA LYS A 275 -12.87 5.60 -10.13
C LYS A 275 -12.57 4.79 -8.87
N GLY A 276 -13.32 5.02 -7.82
CA GLY A 276 -13.23 4.20 -6.61
C GLY A 276 -13.46 2.72 -6.90
N THR A 277 -12.93 1.85 -6.06
CA THR A 277 -13.10 0.40 -6.16
C THR A 277 -14.56 -0.01 -5.99
N THR A 278 -14.96 -1.01 -6.77
CA THR A 278 -16.33 -1.57 -6.73
C THR A 278 -16.43 -2.83 -5.85
N TRP A 279 -15.30 -3.34 -5.35
CA TRP A 279 -15.27 -4.54 -4.52
C TRP A 279 -15.08 -4.21 -3.03
N ASN A 280 -15.67 -5.07 -2.19
CA ASN A 280 -15.50 -5.01 -0.74
C ASN A 280 -14.46 -6.04 -0.31
N MET A 281 -13.65 -5.69 0.70
CA MET A 281 -12.77 -6.67 1.32
C MET A 281 -13.60 -7.74 2.02
N VAL A 282 -13.22 -9.01 1.80
CA VAL A 282 -13.73 -10.14 2.57
C VAL A 282 -12.78 -10.33 3.75
N GLU A 283 -13.28 -10.17 4.98
CA GLU A 283 -12.52 -10.49 6.18
C GLU A 283 -12.83 -11.93 6.58
N THR A 284 -11.84 -12.81 6.51
CA THR A 284 -11.93 -14.15 7.11
C THR A 284 -11.42 -14.12 8.54
N VAL A 285 -11.83 -15.10 9.34
CA VAL A 285 -11.59 -15.16 10.81
C VAL A 285 -10.11 -15.22 11.18
N LYS A 286 -9.20 -15.60 10.27
CA LYS A 286 -7.76 -15.61 10.48
C LYS A 286 -7.12 -14.37 9.88
N LYS A 287 -6.78 -13.39 10.73
CA LYS A 287 -5.88 -12.29 10.35
C LYS A 287 -4.44 -12.83 10.34
N GLU A 288 -3.90 -13.10 9.17
CA GLU A 288 -2.48 -13.33 8.98
C GLU A 288 -1.82 -12.00 8.60
N ASP A 289 -0.90 -11.53 9.42
CA ASP A 289 -0.07 -10.35 9.12
C ASP A 289 1.18 -10.78 8.34
N LEU A 290 1.57 -9.97 7.36
CA LEU A 290 2.85 -10.14 6.67
C LEU A 290 4.00 -10.00 7.67
N ASN A 291 4.99 -10.86 7.57
CA ASN A 291 6.21 -10.70 8.34
C ASN A 291 7.02 -9.48 7.87
N LEU A 292 7.97 -9.03 8.69
CA LEU A 292 8.76 -7.83 8.40
C LEU A 292 9.57 -7.93 7.10
N ALA A 293 10.07 -9.14 6.77
CA ALA A 293 10.84 -9.37 5.56
C ALA A 293 9.95 -9.27 4.31
N ASP A 294 8.78 -9.91 4.31
CA ASP A 294 7.82 -9.83 3.21
C ASP A 294 7.28 -8.41 3.02
N THR A 295 7.10 -7.68 4.11
CA THR A 295 6.77 -6.25 4.07
C THR A 295 7.83 -5.43 3.32
N GLY A 296 9.11 -5.68 3.59
CA GLY A 296 10.21 -5.03 2.86
C GLY A 296 10.23 -5.38 1.37
N LEU A 297 9.99 -6.64 1.05
CA LEU A 297 9.90 -7.11 -0.35
C LEU A 297 8.69 -6.51 -1.08
N LEU A 298 7.56 -6.36 -0.41
CA LEU A 298 6.37 -5.71 -0.96
C LEU A 298 6.63 -4.23 -1.30
N ILE A 299 7.37 -3.50 -0.47
CA ILE A 299 7.77 -2.12 -0.78
C ILE A 299 8.67 -2.08 -2.02
N LEU A 300 9.59 -3.03 -2.16
CA LEU A 300 10.43 -3.14 -3.36
C LEU A 300 9.61 -3.45 -4.60
N TYR A 301 8.63 -4.37 -4.48
CA TYR A 301 7.68 -4.66 -5.54
C TYR A 301 6.89 -3.41 -5.98
N ALA A 302 6.44 -2.60 -5.00
CA ALA A 302 5.79 -1.32 -5.30
C ALA A 302 6.66 -0.41 -6.15
N LYS A 303 7.93 -0.27 -5.80
CA LYS A 303 8.89 0.59 -6.50
C LYS A 303 9.27 0.08 -7.90
N GLU A 304 9.16 -1.22 -8.14
CA GLU A 304 9.44 -1.82 -9.44
C GLU A 304 8.28 -1.65 -10.42
N HIS A 305 7.04 -1.84 -9.93
CA HIS A 305 5.87 -1.90 -10.79
C HIS A 305 5.10 -0.57 -10.91
N PHE A 306 5.34 0.40 -10.01
CA PHE A 306 4.62 1.67 -10.01
C PHE A 306 5.58 2.85 -10.16
N ASN A 307 5.25 3.74 -11.08
CA ASN A 307 6.03 4.95 -11.35
C ASN A 307 5.79 6.03 -10.30
N ASN A 308 6.77 6.91 -10.11
CA ASN A 308 6.63 8.15 -9.38
C ASN A 308 6.71 9.36 -10.33
N PHE A 309 6.44 10.55 -9.82
CA PHE A 309 6.46 11.79 -10.58
C PHE A 309 7.76 12.05 -11.35
N LEU A 310 8.92 11.65 -10.80
CA LEU A 310 10.23 11.84 -11.45
C LEU A 310 10.60 10.71 -12.41
N SER A 311 10.04 9.50 -12.23
CA SER A 311 10.32 8.34 -13.09
C SER A 311 9.38 8.21 -14.29
N GLU A 312 8.38 9.09 -14.40
CA GLU A 312 7.36 9.08 -15.47
C GLU A 312 7.94 8.98 -16.89
N SER A 313 9.08 9.60 -17.14
CA SER A 313 9.71 9.62 -18.47
C SER A 313 10.27 8.27 -18.94
N LYS A 314 10.39 7.28 -18.05
CA LYS A 314 11.04 6.00 -18.37
C LYS A 314 10.11 4.94 -18.96
N ASN A 315 8.77 5.06 -18.76
CA ASN A 315 7.78 4.05 -19.16
C ASN A 315 6.57 4.64 -19.90
N SER A 316 6.78 5.61 -20.78
CA SER A 316 5.69 6.35 -21.45
C SER A 316 4.82 5.53 -22.42
N GLU A 317 5.20 4.28 -22.72
CA GLU A 317 4.50 3.44 -23.71
C GLU A 317 3.28 2.72 -23.18
N LYS A 318 3.21 2.42 -21.88
CA LYS A 318 2.06 1.73 -21.28
C LYS A 318 0.97 2.72 -20.85
N ARG A 319 -0.26 2.43 -21.26
CA ARG A 319 -1.43 3.17 -20.72
C ARG A 319 -1.60 2.84 -19.25
N GLU A 320 -1.66 3.85 -18.41
CA GLU A 320 -1.84 3.73 -16.96
C GLU A 320 -3.06 4.51 -16.51
N ALA A 321 -3.76 4.00 -15.51
CA ALA A 321 -4.90 4.68 -14.89
C ALA A 321 -4.45 5.92 -14.12
N LEU A 322 -3.27 5.84 -13.45
CA LEU A 322 -2.55 6.96 -12.84
C LEU A 322 -1.08 6.89 -13.23
N ARG A 323 -0.47 8.03 -13.51
CA ARG A 323 0.96 8.12 -13.84
C ARG A 323 1.85 8.10 -12.60
N TYR A 324 1.33 8.63 -11.49
CA TYR A 324 2.07 8.74 -10.22
C TYR A 324 1.59 7.66 -9.25
N GLY A 325 1.83 6.39 -9.62
CA GLY A 325 1.36 5.24 -8.86
C GLY A 325 1.90 5.18 -7.43
N LEU A 326 3.20 5.50 -7.20
CA LEU A 326 3.78 5.49 -5.85
C LEU A 326 3.14 6.55 -4.95
N GLU A 327 2.87 7.74 -5.47
CA GLU A 327 2.19 8.81 -4.74
C GLU A 327 0.76 8.39 -4.38
N TYR A 328 0.05 7.69 -5.29
CA TYR A 328 -1.26 7.11 -4.99
C TYR A 328 -1.16 6.06 -3.88
N LEU A 329 -0.20 5.15 -3.94
CA LEU A 329 -0.03 4.12 -2.91
C LEU A 329 0.18 4.73 -1.52
N ILE A 330 0.85 5.87 -1.43
CA ILE A 330 1.11 6.58 -0.17
C ILE A 330 -0.12 7.38 0.29
N VAL A 331 -0.80 8.08 -0.63
CA VAL A 331 -1.85 9.06 -0.29
C VAL A 331 -3.25 8.47 -0.43
N GLY A 332 -3.54 7.76 -1.53
CA GLY A 332 -4.83 7.12 -1.80
C GLY A 332 -5.93 8.07 -2.28
N LYS A 333 -5.60 9.18 -2.95
CA LYS A 333 -6.58 10.08 -3.57
C LYS A 333 -6.82 9.69 -5.03
N GLU A 334 -7.99 10.04 -5.55
CA GLU A 334 -8.43 9.62 -6.88
C GLU A 334 -7.63 10.20 -8.06
N SER A 335 -6.89 11.29 -7.89
CA SER A 335 -6.18 11.95 -8.99
C SER A 335 -4.70 12.10 -8.75
N ASP A 336 -3.91 12.04 -9.84
CA ASP A 336 -2.47 12.30 -9.83
C ASP A 336 -2.10 13.64 -9.20
N GLU A 337 -2.83 14.71 -9.58
CA GLU A 337 -2.60 16.05 -9.03
C GLU A 337 -2.81 16.11 -7.52
N ALA A 338 -3.87 15.48 -7.01
CA ALA A 338 -4.17 15.47 -5.57
C ALA A 338 -3.17 14.62 -4.77
N ASN A 339 -2.67 13.52 -5.35
CA ASN A 339 -1.65 12.68 -4.74
C ASN A 339 -0.31 13.40 -4.66
N LEU A 340 0.17 13.94 -5.78
CA LEU A 340 1.41 14.71 -5.86
C LEU A 340 1.36 15.94 -4.94
N GLY A 341 0.25 16.70 -4.96
CA GLY A 341 0.07 17.86 -4.08
C GLY A 341 0.13 17.50 -2.61
N SER A 342 -0.45 16.36 -2.23
CA SER A 342 -0.39 15.89 -0.83
C SER A 342 1.03 15.50 -0.42
N ILE A 343 1.82 14.86 -1.29
CA ILE A 343 3.23 14.54 -1.04
C ILE A 343 4.05 15.82 -0.91
N ALA A 344 3.92 16.74 -1.87
CA ALA A 344 4.63 18.01 -1.87
C ALA A 344 4.34 18.82 -0.59
N ASN A 345 3.07 18.89 -0.16
CA ASN A 345 2.66 19.58 1.06
C ASN A 345 3.23 18.92 2.32
N ARG A 346 3.30 17.57 2.38
CA ARG A 346 3.93 16.86 3.51
C ARG A 346 5.43 17.17 3.60
N ILE A 347 6.14 17.12 2.47
CA ILE A 347 7.57 17.47 2.43
C ILE A 347 7.77 18.92 2.85
N PHE A 348 6.96 19.83 2.30
CA PHE A 348 7.00 21.26 2.61
C PHE A 348 6.80 21.52 4.12
N GLY A 349 5.80 20.90 4.74
CA GLY A 349 5.57 21.03 6.18
C GLY A 349 6.77 20.55 7.02
N ILE A 350 7.33 19.37 6.67
CA ILE A 350 8.52 18.82 7.35
C ILE A 350 9.71 19.77 7.21
N ARG A 351 9.94 20.30 6.02
CA ARG A 351 11.09 21.21 5.76
C ARG A 351 10.89 22.57 6.41
N THR A 352 9.67 23.11 6.40
CA THR A 352 9.36 24.36 7.10
C THR A 352 9.68 24.26 8.59
N ILE A 353 9.28 23.15 9.24
CA ILE A 353 9.59 22.93 10.66
C ILE A 353 11.10 22.80 10.89
N ALA A 354 11.79 22.07 10.01
CA ALA A 354 13.23 21.89 10.12
C ALA A 354 13.99 23.23 9.99
N TRP A 355 13.61 24.09 9.03
CA TRP A 355 14.17 25.43 8.87
C TRP A 355 13.82 26.35 10.03
N TYR A 356 12.59 26.28 10.53
CA TYR A 356 12.16 27.05 11.69
C TYR A 356 13.00 26.72 12.93
N ALA A 357 13.17 25.42 13.21
CA ALA A 357 14.04 24.97 14.30
C ALA A 357 15.50 25.41 14.09
N TYR A 358 16.00 25.31 12.86
CA TYR A 358 17.35 25.74 12.53
C TYR A 358 17.55 27.26 12.78
N PHE A 359 16.65 28.10 12.28
CA PHE A 359 16.75 29.55 12.48
C PHE A 359 16.67 29.96 13.94
N LEU A 360 15.87 29.28 14.76
CA LEU A 360 15.80 29.51 16.20
C LEU A 360 17.11 29.19 16.93
N THR A 361 17.98 28.34 16.39
CA THR A 361 19.29 28.01 16.96
C THR A 361 20.39 28.97 16.50
N ARG A 362 20.09 29.89 15.58
CA ARG A 362 21.05 30.85 15.01
C ARG A 362 20.88 32.21 15.67
N GLU A 363 21.79 32.56 16.55
CA GLU A 363 21.75 33.85 17.27
C GLU A 363 21.74 35.05 16.31
N ASP A 364 22.53 35.01 15.23
CA ASP A 364 22.56 36.03 14.19
C ASP A 364 21.18 36.22 13.50
N LYS A 365 20.46 35.13 13.22
CA LYS A 365 19.13 35.18 12.59
C LYS A 365 18.04 35.62 13.55
N VAL A 366 18.12 35.18 14.80
CA VAL A 366 17.20 35.63 15.85
C VAL A 366 17.37 37.13 16.10
N ALA A 367 18.61 37.63 16.18
CA ALA A 367 18.90 39.06 16.35
C ALA A 367 18.42 39.89 15.13
N GLU A 368 18.63 39.39 13.89
CA GLU A 368 18.10 40.03 12.67
C GLU A 368 16.56 40.13 12.71
N ALA A 369 15.87 39.04 13.07
CA ALA A 369 14.41 39.00 13.16
C ALA A 369 13.89 39.94 14.25
N GLU A 370 14.60 40.04 15.39
CA GLU A 370 14.26 40.94 16.49
C GLU A 370 14.45 42.41 16.09
N ALA A 371 15.53 42.74 15.38
CA ALA A 371 15.75 44.10 14.86
C ALA A 371 14.65 44.53 13.89
N ILE A 372 14.22 43.63 12.95
CA ILE A 372 13.10 43.89 12.04
C ILE A 372 11.79 44.05 12.83
N ALA A 373 11.54 43.16 13.79
CA ALA A 373 10.33 43.19 14.60
C ALA A 373 10.24 44.48 15.43
N ALA A 374 11.35 44.92 16.02
CA ALA A 374 11.42 46.18 16.79
C ALA A 374 11.15 47.40 15.89
N ALA A 375 11.72 47.44 14.68
CA ALA A 375 11.48 48.52 13.73
C ALA A 375 10.00 48.58 13.30
N VAL A 376 9.38 47.44 12.99
CA VAL A 376 7.97 47.35 12.62
C VAL A 376 7.04 47.67 13.80
N ALA A 377 7.30 47.08 14.98
CA ALA A 377 6.51 47.33 16.18
C ALA A 377 6.58 48.79 16.64
N GLY A 378 7.78 49.40 16.51
CA GLY A 378 7.96 50.83 16.76
C GLY A 378 7.15 51.72 15.81
N ALA A 379 7.10 51.36 14.53
CA ALA A 379 6.25 52.03 13.52
C ALA A 379 4.76 51.93 13.84
N LEU A 380 4.33 50.79 14.40
CA LEU A 380 2.94 50.51 14.78
C LEU A 380 2.60 51.01 16.21
N SER A 381 3.56 51.54 16.94
CA SER A 381 3.43 51.93 18.36
C SER A 381 2.95 50.79 19.27
N MET A 382 3.37 49.56 18.98
CA MET A 382 2.94 48.34 19.69
C MET A 382 4.16 47.51 20.19
N PRO A 383 4.90 47.97 21.22
CA PRO A 383 6.10 47.25 21.68
C PRO A 383 5.82 45.80 22.14
N ALA A 384 4.64 45.52 22.67
CA ALA A 384 4.24 44.18 23.10
C ALA A 384 4.12 43.17 21.94
N ALA A 385 4.09 43.63 20.68
CA ALA A 385 3.99 42.78 19.50
C ALA A 385 5.36 42.30 18.97
N ILE A 386 6.50 42.79 19.53
CA ILE A 386 7.84 42.46 19.01
C ILE A 386 8.06 40.95 18.93
N GLU A 387 7.74 40.20 19.99
CA GLU A 387 7.93 38.74 20.00
C GLU A 387 7.10 38.02 18.96
N ILE A 388 5.83 38.41 18.79
CA ILE A 388 4.92 37.80 17.79
C ILE A 388 5.43 38.10 16.38
N ILE A 389 5.86 39.33 16.12
CA ILE A 389 6.39 39.75 14.82
C ILE A 389 7.71 39.01 14.52
N LYS A 390 8.60 38.89 15.48
CA LYS A 390 9.88 38.14 15.39
C LYS A 390 9.63 36.68 14.98
N LEU A 391 8.73 35.96 15.67
CA LEU A 391 8.41 34.59 15.34
C LEU A 391 7.75 34.47 13.96
N GLY A 392 6.92 35.43 13.57
CA GLY A 392 6.33 35.51 12.24
C GLY A 392 7.37 35.70 11.14
N ILE A 393 8.40 36.51 11.36
CA ILE A 393 9.52 36.73 10.44
C ILE A 393 10.32 35.42 10.26
N ILE A 394 10.68 34.75 11.35
CA ILE A 394 11.40 33.46 11.31
C ILE A 394 10.58 32.41 10.57
N MET A 395 9.28 32.35 10.79
CA MET A 395 8.39 31.45 10.07
C MET A 395 8.35 31.79 8.56
N GLY A 396 8.24 33.06 8.19
CA GLY A 396 8.28 33.51 6.80
C GLY A 396 9.57 33.11 6.07
N TRP A 397 10.73 33.23 6.72
CA TRP A 397 12.00 32.74 6.16
C TRP A 397 12.02 31.22 6.02
N SER A 398 11.48 30.49 7.00
CA SER A 398 11.41 29.04 6.99
C SER A 398 10.56 28.52 5.83
N ILE A 399 9.45 29.19 5.54
CA ILE A 399 8.56 28.93 4.41
C ILE A 399 9.30 29.16 3.07
N ASP A 400 10.03 30.27 2.94
CA ASP A 400 10.76 30.58 1.72
C ASP A 400 11.85 29.53 1.42
N GLU A 401 12.63 29.13 2.41
CA GLU A 401 13.66 28.10 2.24
C GLU A 401 13.04 26.73 1.96
N ALA A 402 12.00 26.33 2.68
CA ALA A 402 11.29 25.07 2.44
C ALA A 402 10.69 25.02 1.04
N LYS A 403 10.12 26.13 0.54
CA LYS A 403 9.60 26.24 -0.82
C LYS A 403 10.68 25.99 -1.87
N LYS A 404 11.86 26.61 -1.73
CA LYS A 404 13.01 26.41 -2.62
C LYS A 404 13.45 24.94 -2.63
N GLU A 405 13.51 24.30 -1.47
CA GLU A 405 13.89 22.89 -1.35
C GLU A 405 12.89 21.95 -2.00
N VAL A 406 11.57 22.15 -1.77
CA VAL A 406 10.53 21.34 -2.42
C VAL A 406 10.56 21.50 -3.94
N THR A 407 10.72 22.75 -4.42
CA THR A 407 10.87 23.03 -5.85
C THR A 407 12.07 22.29 -6.43
N ASN A 408 13.22 22.33 -5.75
CA ASN A 408 14.43 21.61 -6.15
C ASN A 408 14.22 20.09 -6.20
N LEU A 409 13.56 19.52 -5.19
CA LEU A 409 13.23 18.08 -5.14
C LEU A 409 12.30 17.65 -6.29
N LEU A 410 11.28 18.44 -6.61
CA LEU A 410 10.36 18.16 -7.72
C LEU A 410 11.00 18.35 -9.10
N GLN A 411 12.16 18.98 -9.16
CA GLN A 411 13.03 19.05 -10.36
C GLN A 411 14.03 17.89 -10.45
N GLY A 412 14.05 16.99 -9.45
CA GLY A 412 15.00 15.87 -9.37
C GLY A 412 16.32 16.22 -8.70
N GLY A 413 16.41 17.39 -8.05
CA GLY A 413 17.59 17.79 -7.28
C GLY A 413 17.67 17.12 -5.91
N GLU A 414 18.70 17.48 -5.17
CA GLU A 414 19.00 16.95 -3.84
C GLU A 414 19.03 18.10 -2.82
N ILE A 415 18.60 17.80 -1.59
CA ILE A 415 18.69 18.75 -0.46
C ILE A 415 19.44 18.13 0.71
N PRO A 416 20.07 18.93 1.57
CA PRO A 416 20.72 18.41 2.77
C PRO A 416 19.69 17.88 3.78
N LEU A 417 20.05 16.82 4.50
CA LEU A 417 19.20 16.27 5.58
C LEU A 417 18.90 17.33 6.64
N LEU A 418 19.94 18.05 7.07
CA LEU A 418 19.83 19.13 8.07
C LEU A 418 19.97 20.50 7.40
N PRO A 419 19.04 21.45 7.66
CA PRO A 419 19.15 22.80 7.17
C PRO A 419 20.50 23.44 7.50
N GLY A 420 21.05 24.24 6.58
CA GLY A 420 22.28 25.00 6.79
C GLY A 420 23.58 24.18 6.76
N LYS A 421 23.54 22.86 6.60
CA LYS A 421 24.73 22.01 6.43
C LYS A 421 24.82 21.52 4.99
N ALA A 422 25.74 22.09 4.22
CA ALA A 422 26.00 21.67 2.83
C ALA A 422 26.63 20.27 2.75
N GLU A 423 27.41 19.89 3.76
CA GLU A 423 28.09 18.61 3.86
C GLU A 423 27.23 17.61 4.65
N GLY A 424 27.21 16.33 4.20
CA GLY A 424 26.52 15.25 4.86
C GLY A 424 25.53 14.49 3.97
N VAL A 425 24.56 13.84 4.60
CA VAL A 425 23.54 13.04 3.90
C VAL A 425 22.62 13.97 3.11
N LYS A 426 22.48 13.68 1.82
CA LYS A 426 21.56 14.38 0.93
C LYS A 426 20.30 13.55 0.74
N LEU A 427 19.17 14.22 0.67
CA LEU A 427 17.85 13.64 0.44
C LEU A 427 17.37 13.96 -0.98
N LYS A 428 16.82 12.97 -1.65
CA LYS A 428 16.11 13.08 -2.92
C LYS A 428 14.61 12.97 -2.69
N TYR A 429 13.83 13.29 -3.70
CA TYR A 429 12.38 13.10 -3.67
C TYR A 429 12.00 11.65 -3.31
N GLU A 430 12.67 10.65 -3.93
CA GLU A 430 12.45 9.24 -3.64
C GLU A 430 12.75 8.87 -2.17
N SER A 431 13.68 9.56 -1.51
CA SER A 431 13.97 9.31 -0.08
C SER A 431 12.79 9.63 0.82
N PHE A 432 12.01 10.67 0.47
CA PHE A 432 10.76 11.00 1.16
C PHE A 432 9.67 9.99 0.86
N LEU A 433 9.52 9.55 -0.41
CA LEU A 433 8.56 8.50 -0.76
C LEU A 433 8.87 7.21 -0.01
N ASP A 434 10.15 6.80 0.08
CA ASP A 434 10.60 5.62 0.84
C ASP A 434 10.22 5.72 2.33
N SER A 435 10.31 6.92 2.90
CA SER A 435 9.92 7.16 4.28
C SER A 435 8.40 7.14 4.46
N PHE A 436 7.65 7.69 3.51
CA PHE A 436 6.19 7.77 3.60
C PHE A 436 5.52 6.42 3.34
N ILE A 437 6.05 5.58 2.44
CA ILE A 437 5.50 4.26 2.15
C ILE A 437 5.56 3.35 3.38
N LEU A 438 6.61 3.46 4.21
CA LEU A 438 6.73 2.73 5.47
C LEU A 438 5.61 3.07 6.47
N LEU A 439 5.04 4.27 6.39
CA LEU A 439 3.96 4.71 7.28
C LEU A 439 2.59 4.14 6.87
N VAL A 440 2.46 3.71 5.62
CA VAL A 440 1.19 3.23 5.05
C VAL A 440 1.20 1.74 4.71
N VAL A 441 2.17 1.00 5.20
CA VAL A 441 2.39 -0.44 4.92
C VAL A 441 1.12 -1.26 5.07
N LYS A 442 0.32 -1.00 6.11
CA LYS A 442 -0.93 -1.75 6.36
C LYS A 442 -1.99 -1.58 5.27
N THR A 443 -2.01 -0.45 4.58
CA THR A 443 -2.99 -0.18 3.51
C THR A 443 -2.39 -0.39 2.12
N LEU A 444 -1.08 -0.68 2.05
CA LEU A 444 -0.33 -0.79 0.81
C LEU A 444 -0.85 -1.90 -0.10
N PRO A 445 -1.08 -3.16 0.36
CA PRO A 445 -1.57 -4.23 -0.51
C PRO A 445 -2.90 -3.88 -1.17
N LYS A 446 -3.85 -3.36 -0.38
CA LYS A 446 -5.16 -2.94 -0.89
C LYS A 446 -5.03 -1.91 -2.01
N ARG A 447 -4.27 -0.82 -1.77
CA ARG A 447 -4.09 0.24 -2.78
C ARG A 447 -3.36 -0.25 -4.03
N MET A 448 -2.44 -1.21 -3.88
CA MET A 448 -1.79 -1.85 -5.03
C MET A 448 -2.80 -2.58 -5.89
N VAL A 449 -3.64 -3.43 -5.28
CA VAL A 449 -4.69 -4.18 -6.00
C VAL A 449 -5.69 -3.23 -6.65
N GLU A 450 -6.09 -2.16 -5.96
CA GLU A 450 -6.96 -1.11 -6.52
C GLU A 450 -6.36 -0.49 -7.79
N LEU A 451 -5.08 -0.12 -7.73
CA LEU A 451 -4.41 0.48 -8.89
C LEU A 451 -4.15 -0.53 -10.01
N ILE A 452 -3.81 -1.79 -9.66
CA ILE A 452 -3.67 -2.89 -10.62
C ILE A 452 -5.00 -3.11 -11.36
N GLU A 453 -6.12 -3.18 -10.65
CA GLU A 453 -7.44 -3.34 -11.27
C GLU A 453 -7.73 -2.20 -12.26
N GLN A 454 -7.49 -0.94 -11.87
CA GLN A 454 -7.71 0.20 -12.75
C GLN A 454 -6.77 0.18 -13.97
N ASN A 455 -5.51 -0.21 -13.78
CA ASN A 455 -4.56 -0.37 -14.87
C ASN A 455 -4.97 -1.49 -15.84
N MET A 456 -5.44 -2.62 -15.32
CA MET A 456 -5.94 -3.73 -16.14
C MET A 456 -7.17 -3.32 -16.96
N LYS A 457 -8.09 -2.55 -16.36
CA LYS A 457 -9.25 -1.99 -17.07
C LYS A 457 -8.84 -1.06 -18.21
N VAL A 458 -7.88 -0.19 -17.97
CA VAL A 458 -7.42 0.79 -18.99
C VAL A 458 -6.60 0.11 -20.11
N ARG A 459 -5.84 -0.95 -19.78
CA ARG A 459 -4.92 -1.61 -20.72
C ARG A 459 -5.59 -2.67 -21.57
N TYR A 460 -6.51 -3.44 -20.98
CA TYR A 460 -7.03 -4.66 -21.62
C TYR A 460 -8.54 -4.68 -21.79
N TYR A 461 -9.32 -4.70 -20.72
CA TYR A 461 -10.76 -4.72 -20.79
C TYR A 461 -11.44 -4.16 -19.54
N ASP A 462 -12.50 -3.39 -19.74
CA ASP A 462 -13.19 -2.64 -18.67
C ASP A 462 -13.88 -3.55 -17.63
N GLY A 463 -14.17 -4.80 -17.99
CA GLY A 463 -14.81 -5.81 -17.12
C GLY A 463 -13.88 -6.50 -16.12
N PHE A 464 -12.58 -6.15 -16.06
CA PHE A 464 -11.64 -6.75 -15.10
C PHE A 464 -12.06 -6.47 -13.67
N ARG A 465 -12.09 -7.51 -12.81
CA ARG A 465 -12.46 -7.42 -11.40
C ARG A 465 -11.47 -8.18 -10.53
N ALA A 466 -10.96 -7.49 -9.50
CA ALA A 466 -10.01 -8.10 -8.57
C ALA A 466 -10.66 -9.14 -7.65
N ASP A 467 -11.95 -9.00 -7.34
CA ASP A 467 -12.71 -9.91 -6.48
C ASP A 467 -13.11 -11.23 -7.16
N SER A 468 -12.93 -11.36 -8.48
CA SER A 468 -13.11 -12.62 -9.22
C SER A 468 -11.84 -13.47 -9.30
N LEU A 469 -10.74 -13.02 -8.71
CA LEU A 469 -9.43 -13.66 -8.84
C LEU A 469 -9.10 -14.51 -7.61
N PHE A 470 -8.68 -15.75 -7.83
CA PHE A 470 -8.39 -16.74 -6.80
C PHE A 470 -7.03 -17.41 -7.04
N ALA A 471 -6.32 -17.72 -5.95
CA ALA A 471 -5.02 -18.39 -5.98
C ALA A 471 -5.10 -19.89 -5.64
N GLY A 472 -6.22 -20.34 -5.11
CA GLY A 472 -6.42 -21.73 -4.70
C GLY A 472 -7.79 -22.28 -5.10
N ILE A 473 -7.89 -23.59 -5.16
CA ILE A 473 -9.14 -24.33 -5.41
C ILE A 473 -9.27 -25.50 -4.44
N THR A 474 -10.52 -25.84 -4.14
CA THR A 474 -10.88 -27.10 -3.47
C THR A 474 -11.79 -27.88 -4.39
N ALA A 475 -11.69 -29.19 -4.40
CA ALA A 475 -12.54 -30.01 -5.24
C ALA A 475 -13.03 -31.25 -4.49
N GLU A 476 -14.25 -31.66 -4.81
CA GLU A 476 -14.80 -32.97 -4.45
C GLU A 476 -14.86 -33.85 -5.70
N VAL A 477 -14.29 -35.04 -5.58
CA VAL A 477 -14.23 -36.01 -6.67
C VAL A 477 -15.00 -37.26 -6.29
N ARG A 478 -15.94 -37.64 -7.11
CA ARG A 478 -16.66 -38.91 -7.00
C ARG A 478 -15.94 -39.95 -7.82
N VAL A 479 -15.52 -41.03 -7.17
CA VAL A 479 -14.79 -42.14 -7.80
C VAL A 479 -15.69 -43.37 -7.83
N ARG A 480 -15.81 -43.95 -8.99
CA ARG A 480 -16.53 -45.22 -9.23
C ARG A 480 -15.54 -46.26 -9.75
N VAL A 481 -15.31 -47.30 -9.00
CA VAL A 481 -14.46 -48.43 -9.44
C VAL A 481 -15.32 -49.62 -9.81
N ILE A 482 -15.24 -50.05 -11.07
CA ILE A 482 -16.01 -51.18 -11.60
C ILE A 482 -15.25 -52.48 -11.31
N PRO A 483 -15.84 -53.45 -10.56
CA PRO A 483 -15.20 -54.74 -10.29
C PRO A 483 -15.03 -55.53 -11.58
N ARG A 484 -13.81 -56.09 -11.79
CA ARG A 484 -13.49 -56.84 -13.01
C ARG A 484 -13.19 -58.31 -12.76
N ILE A 485 -12.46 -58.62 -11.68
CA ILE A 485 -12.04 -60.00 -11.38
C ILE A 485 -13.23 -60.83 -10.92
N PHE A 486 -14.11 -60.27 -10.09
CA PHE A 486 -15.35 -60.96 -9.70
C PHE A 486 -16.39 -61.08 -10.81
N ARG A 487 -16.36 -60.25 -11.84
CA ARG A 487 -17.22 -60.36 -13.02
C ARG A 487 -16.87 -61.58 -13.85
N MET A 488 -15.63 -62.06 -13.82
CA MET A 488 -15.19 -63.30 -14.47
C MET A 488 -15.58 -64.57 -13.68
N VAL A 489 -15.80 -64.45 -12.37
CA VAL A 489 -16.05 -65.61 -11.49
C VAL A 489 -17.54 -65.80 -11.17
N MET A 490 -18.35 -64.74 -11.23
CA MET A 490 -19.79 -64.82 -11.01
C MET A 490 -20.53 -64.90 -12.34
N LEU A 491 -21.17 -66.01 -12.55
CA LEU A 491 -22.10 -66.30 -13.64
C LEU A 491 -23.03 -65.10 -13.91
N ASP A 492 -22.96 -64.58 -15.10
CA ASP A 492 -23.74 -63.46 -15.68
C ASP A 492 -25.27 -63.71 -15.72
N GLY A 493 -25.76 -64.76 -15.00
CA GLY A 493 -27.11 -65.28 -15.11
C GLY A 493 -28.05 -65.02 -13.92
N ILE A 494 -27.60 -64.50 -12.78
CA ILE A 494 -28.45 -64.51 -11.55
C ILE A 494 -28.72 -63.13 -10.96
N ILE A 495 -28.12 -62.06 -11.43
CA ILE A 495 -28.32 -60.74 -10.82
C ILE A 495 -29.03 -59.78 -11.78
N ASN A 496 -30.24 -59.39 -11.37
CA ASN A 496 -31.11 -58.42 -12.02
C ASN A 496 -30.39 -57.09 -12.28
N LYS A 497 -30.58 -56.53 -13.44
CA LYS A 497 -29.90 -55.35 -14.05
C LYS A 497 -30.01 -54.02 -13.32
N GLN A 498 -30.47 -53.91 -12.05
CA GLN A 498 -30.85 -52.63 -11.46
C GLN A 498 -30.00 -52.08 -10.35
N SER A 499 -29.08 -52.83 -9.78
CA SER A 499 -28.07 -52.27 -8.84
C SER A 499 -26.89 -53.24 -8.73
N ASN A 500 -25.69 -52.78 -9.09
CA ASN A 500 -24.48 -53.55 -8.91
C ASN A 500 -24.00 -53.32 -7.44
N PRO A 501 -24.27 -54.24 -6.49
CA PRO A 501 -23.94 -53.99 -5.05
C PRO A 501 -22.44 -53.95 -4.76
N TRP A 502 -21.61 -54.15 -5.77
CA TRP A 502 -20.14 -54.15 -5.70
C TRP A 502 -19.48 -52.87 -6.19
N GLU A 503 -20.25 -51.88 -6.61
CA GLU A 503 -19.70 -50.57 -6.97
C GLU A 503 -19.32 -49.82 -5.69
N SER A 504 -18.04 -49.53 -5.50
CA SER A 504 -17.60 -48.69 -4.39
C SER A 504 -17.57 -47.23 -4.84
N PHE A 505 -18.42 -46.41 -4.25
CA PHE A 505 -18.36 -44.96 -4.36
C PHE A 505 -17.49 -44.41 -3.21
N THR A 506 -16.61 -43.49 -3.52
CA THR A 506 -15.85 -42.78 -2.53
C THR A 506 -15.78 -41.31 -2.97
N ASP A 507 -16.30 -40.43 -2.13
CA ASP A 507 -16.15 -39.00 -2.31
C ASP A 507 -14.86 -38.59 -1.63
N ILE A 508 -13.98 -37.90 -2.35
CA ILE A 508 -12.66 -37.49 -1.90
C ILE A 508 -12.59 -35.96 -2.01
N SER A 509 -12.27 -35.28 -0.92
CA SER A 509 -12.02 -33.85 -0.93
C SER A 509 -10.53 -33.57 -1.03
N GLN A 510 -10.15 -32.69 -1.93
CA GLN A 510 -8.78 -32.21 -2.12
C GLN A 510 -8.76 -30.68 -2.14
N SER A 511 -7.66 -30.09 -1.65
CA SER A 511 -7.39 -28.66 -1.73
C SER A 511 -6.03 -28.43 -2.37
N LEU A 512 -5.95 -27.46 -3.25
CA LEU A 512 -4.73 -27.04 -3.93
C LEU A 512 -4.66 -25.52 -3.93
N CYS A 513 -3.51 -24.98 -3.49
CA CYS A 513 -3.22 -23.56 -3.51
C CYS A 513 -2.00 -23.30 -4.39
N SER A 514 -1.92 -22.15 -5.03
CA SER A 514 -0.71 -21.71 -5.72
C SER A 514 0.34 -21.31 -4.68
N GLU A 515 1.37 -22.13 -4.47
CA GLU A 515 2.52 -21.80 -3.61
C GLU A 515 3.39 -20.68 -4.19
#